data_fc7887bd851ca65f364c58087f9c9946
#
_entry.id   fc7887bd851ca65f364c58087f9c9946
#
_cell.length_a   1.000
_cell.length_b   1.000
_cell.length_c   1.000
_cell.angle_alpha   90.00
_cell.angle_beta   90.00
_cell.angle_gamma   90.00
#
_symmetry.space_group_name_H-M   'P 1'
#
loop_
_entity.id
_entity.type
_entity.pdbx_description
1 polymer ?
#
loop_
_entity_poly.entity_id
_entity_poly.type
_entity_poly.pdbx_seq_one_letter_code
_entity_poly.pdbx_strand_id
1 'polypeptide(L)'
;MKLLKPLLLAALSACGSSTADTHGPYPAPHPPMPQVQSQMGPVMTAPQLVPISFQGDPLAGPIDTFIAQLVANSSYWSGATAEYGVGPLTSLPPQHVAEAAPGAITDAQIQDWLTSKILSGAFPRPDGNKVYVIFYPKESAITNEAGTSCQEPGFNAYHGDYVLVGNGSAAPVSYVVVGRCPPPVPSATDMDMVSGEASHEIIEVGTDPRPTGRPAYNQIDPDDVAWALIAGPEVGDLCAGVPEAFYRPTGFDTLVQRVWSNAAAAASHDPCQPQGASPYFNSAAVLPDMIQIPDARGLLMQTKGVQIPVGSERDVEIDLYSDAPTSGPWILFAQDVSNSVGATAATLSFTFRNPVPCPASWGAGASCGQGQNGDKLHLSVKALAKSPLGASPFWILSKLDTHYAVWTGLVGN
;
A
#
# COMPACT_ATOMS: atom_id res chain seq x y z
N MET A 1 81.30 2.32 23.24
CA MET A 1 80.67 1.22 22.47
C MET A 1 79.68 0.53 23.34
N LYS A 2 78.40 0.84 23.16
CA LYS A 2 77.23 0.14 23.86
C LYS A 2 76.38 -0.47 22.77
N LEU A 3 76.28 -1.79 22.77
CA LEU A 3 75.51 -2.59 21.87
C LEU A 3 74.00 -2.43 22.23
N LEU A 4 73.20 -2.00 21.26
CA LEU A 4 71.73 -2.10 21.29
C LEU A 4 71.32 -3.51 20.86
N LYS A 5 70.50 -4.16 21.68
CA LYS A 5 69.75 -5.40 21.34
C LYS A 5 68.46 -5.03 20.61
N PRO A 6 68.06 -5.71 19.54
CA PRO A 6 66.75 -5.50 18.94
C PRO A 6 65.68 -6.22 19.71
N LEU A 7 64.58 -5.50 20.01
CA LEU A 7 63.36 -6.04 20.56
C LEU A 7 62.57 -6.67 19.42
N LEU A 8 62.33 -7.98 19.47
CA LEU A 8 61.43 -8.65 18.54
C LEU A 8 59.96 -8.43 19.04
N LEU A 9 59.19 -7.64 18.29
CA LEU A 9 57.75 -7.53 18.50
C LEU A 9 57.09 -8.73 17.83
N ALA A 10 56.53 -9.65 18.62
CA ALA A 10 55.66 -10.72 18.14
C ALA A 10 54.26 -10.13 17.89
N ALA A 11 53.90 -10.00 16.61
CA ALA A 11 52.52 -9.68 16.23
C ALA A 11 51.63 -10.92 16.46
N LEU A 12 50.82 -10.90 17.50
CA LEU A 12 49.72 -11.84 17.67
C LEU A 12 48.67 -11.50 16.64
N SER A 13 48.59 -12.25 15.53
CA SER A 13 47.47 -12.29 14.64
C SER A 13 46.31 -12.96 15.39
N ALA A 14 45.40 -12.19 15.89
CA ALA A 14 44.10 -12.68 16.31
C ALA A 14 43.33 -13.14 15.07
N CYS A 15 43.35 -14.45 14.76
CA CYS A 15 42.37 -15.05 13.88
C CYS A 15 41.03 -14.96 14.60
N GLY A 16 40.26 -13.89 14.32
CA GLY A 16 38.83 -13.89 14.57
C GLY A 16 38.21 -14.96 13.69
N SER A 17 37.74 -16.06 14.28
CA SER A 17 36.85 -17.00 13.61
C SER A 17 35.57 -16.24 13.33
N SER A 18 35.42 -15.69 12.11
CA SER A 18 34.09 -15.35 11.61
C SER A 18 33.35 -16.66 11.52
N THR A 19 32.39 -16.90 12.42
CA THR A 19 31.38 -17.94 12.20
C THR A 19 30.76 -17.61 10.85
N ALA A 20 30.93 -18.52 9.87
CA ALA A 20 30.28 -18.36 8.58
C ALA A 20 28.77 -18.22 8.85
N ASP A 21 28.16 -17.18 8.30
CA ASP A 21 26.71 -17.01 8.37
C ASP A 21 26.09 -18.20 7.64
N THR A 22 25.40 -19.05 8.37
CA THR A 22 24.77 -20.29 7.85
C THR A 22 23.46 -20.00 7.13
N HIS A 23 22.98 -18.75 7.15
CA HIS A 23 21.71 -18.31 6.62
C HIS A 23 21.81 -17.47 5.33
N GLY A 24 23.02 -17.21 4.80
CA GLY A 24 23.20 -16.56 3.48
C GLY A 24 22.92 -17.52 2.31
N PRO A 25 22.67 -17.06 1.08
CA PRO A 25 22.76 -15.67 0.63
C PRO A 25 21.61 -14.80 1.12
N TYR A 26 21.80 -13.47 1.07
CA TYR A 26 20.79 -12.47 1.36
C TYR A 26 20.49 -11.67 0.09
N PRO A 27 19.23 -11.67 -0.40
CA PRO A 27 18.13 -12.51 0.08
C PRO A 27 18.31 -13.98 -0.31
N ALA A 28 17.70 -14.88 0.46
CA ALA A 28 17.54 -16.28 0.04
C ALA A 28 16.59 -16.37 -1.19
N PRO A 29 16.69 -17.43 -2.02
CA PRO A 29 15.78 -17.63 -3.14
C PRO A 29 14.31 -17.63 -2.69
N HIS A 30 13.48 -16.87 -3.38
CA HIS A 30 12.04 -16.75 -3.15
C HIS A 30 11.31 -16.38 -4.44
N PRO A 31 9.97 -16.53 -4.55
CA PRO A 31 9.16 -15.97 -5.61
C PRO A 31 9.35 -14.44 -5.72
N PRO A 32 9.31 -13.87 -6.95
CA PRO A 32 9.42 -12.41 -7.11
C PRO A 32 8.25 -11.70 -6.43
N MET A 33 8.49 -10.47 -5.94
CA MET A 33 7.44 -9.57 -5.48
C MET A 33 6.69 -8.97 -6.67
N PRO A 34 5.40 -8.59 -6.50
CA PRO A 34 4.59 -8.02 -7.58
C PRO A 34 5.15 -6.71 -8.12
N GLN A 35 4.76 -6.39 -9.34
CA GLN A 35 5.13 -5.14 -10.01
C GLN A 35 3.87 -4.39 -10.44
N VAL A 36 3.76 -3.14 -10.04
CA VAL A 36 2.71 -2.23 -10.56
C VAL A 36 3.06 -1.87 -12.00
N GLN A 37 2.14 -2.12 -12.92
CA GLN A 37 2.38 -1.98 -14.35
C GLN A 37 1.74 -0.72 -14.92
N SER A 38 2.46 -0.06 -15.83
CA SER A 38 1.91 1.05 -16.58
C SER A 38 0.96 0.56 -17.67
N GLN A 39 -0.25 1.06 -17.68
CA GLN A 39 -1.23 0.93 -18.77
C GLN A 39 -1.07 2.00 -19.85
N MET A 40 0.08 2.69 -19.87
CA MET A 40 0.42 3.71 -20.87
C MET A 40 -0.45 4.99 -20.79
N GLY A 41 -1.15 5.22 -19.70
CA GLY A 41 -1.78 6.50 -19.39
C GLY A 41 -0.73 7.58 -19.03
N PRO A 42 -1.15 8.83 -18.89
CA PRO A 42 -0.25 9.89 -18.46
C PRO A 42 0.08 9.78 -16.96
N VAL A 43 1.26 10.24 -16.58
CA VAL A 43 1.61 10.59 -15.19
C VAL A 43 1.75 12.09 -15.07
N MET A 44 1.65 12.64 -13.86
CA MET A 44 1.80 14.09 -13.67
C MET A 44 3.27 14.48 -13.60
N THR A 45 3.77 15.17 -14.61
CA THR A 45 5.17 15.63 -14.67
C THR A 45 5.44 16.91 -13.89
N ALA A 46 4.40 17.61 -13.44
CA ALA A 46 4.48 18.82 -12.61
C ALA A 46 3.20 18.99 -11.78
N PRO A 47 2.88 18.04 -10.84
CA PRO A 47 1.65 18.11 -10.08
C PRO A 47 1.54 19.38 -9.25
N GLN A 48 0.35 20.02 -9.33
CA GLN A 48 0.05 21.24 -8.61
C GLN A 48 -1.26 21.09 -7.85
N LEU A 49 -1.19 21.06 -6.52
CA LEU A 49 -2.36 20.91 -5.66
C LEU A 49 -3.20 22.19 -5.64
N VAL A 50 -4.51 22.02 -5.59
CA VAL A 50 -5.51 23.03 -5.27
C VAL A 50 -6.24 22.55 -4.03
N PRO A 51 -5.71 22.82 -2.81
CA PRO A 51 -6.32 22.36 -1.55
C PRO A 51 -7.61 23.11 -1.30
N ILE A 52 -8.69 22.40 -0.93
CA ILE A 52 -10.02 22.96 -0.75
C ILE A 52 -10.60 22.49 0.58
N SER A 53 -11.02 23.43 1.42
CA SER A 53 -11.73 23.17 2.67
C SER A 53 -12.99 24.02 2.80
N PHE A 54 -13.95 23.57 3.60
CA PHE A 54 -15.26 24.21 3.76
C PHE A 54 -15.29 25.17 4.96
N GLN A 55 -16.26 26.09 4.95
CA GLN A 55 -16.48 27.03 6.02
C GLN A 55 -16.68 26.30 7.36
N GLY A 56 -15.99 26.77 8.39
CA GLY A 56 -16.13 26.26 9.76
C GLY A 56 -15.43 24.95 10.04
N ASP A 57 -14.67 24.40 9.10
CA ASP A 57 -13.86 23.20 9.34
C ASP A 57 -12.73 23.49 10.34
N PRO A 58 -12.73 22.87 11.53
CA PRO A 58 -11.70 23.11 12.55
C PRO A 58 -10.31 22.61 12.13
N LEU A 59 -10.21 21.74 11.12
CA LEU A 59 -8.94 21.23 10.60
C LEU A 59 -8.41 22.00 9.37
N ALA A 60 -9.09 23.06 8.90
CA ALA A 60 -8.63 23.82 7.74
C ALA A 60 -7.17 24.30 7.89
N GLY A 61 -6.81 24.92 9.01
CA GLY A 61 -5.44 25.36 9.28
C GLY A 61 -4.41 24.22 9.42
N PRO A 62 -4.69 23.15 10.18
CA PRO A 62 -3.87 21.92 10.17
C PRO A 62 -3.69 21.29 8.78
N ILE A 63 -4.72 21.26 7.93
CA ILE A 63 -4.65 20.78 6.54
C ILE A 63 -3.72 21.66 5.71
N ASP A 64 -3.82 22.98 5.82
CA ASP A 64 -2.91 23.91 5.13
C ASP A 64 -1.45 23.66 5.53
N THR A 65 -1.22 23.43 6.83
CA THR A 65 0.11 23.10 7.34
C THR A 65 0.63 21.79 6.76
N PHE A 66 -0.20 20.76 6.74
CA PHE A 66 0.16 19.46 6.12
C PHE A 66 0.52 19.60 4.63
N ILE A 67 -0.29 20.31 3.84
CA ILE A 67 -0.01 20.55 2.43
C ILE A 67 1.31 21.31 2.24
N ALA A 68 1.57 22.31 3.08
CA ALA A 68 2.84 23.05 3.03
C ALA A 68 4.04 22.12 3.37
N GLN A 69 3.90 21.24 4.35
CA GLN A 69 4.93 20.25 4.73
C GLN A 69 5.14 19.22 3.60
N LEU A 70 4.07 18.75 2.97
CA LEU A 70 4.13 17.80 1.86
C LEU A 70 4.90 18.39 0.66
N VAL A 71 4.62 19.64 0.29
CA VAL A 71 5.33 20.34 -0.79
C VAL A 71 6.79 20.65 -0.41
N ALA A 72 7.05 21.03 0.83
CA ALA A 72 8.40 21.36 1.29
C ALA A 72 9.31 20.12 1.41
N ASN A 73 8.75 18.94 1.63
CA ASN A 73 9.52 17.70 1.80
C ASN A 73 9.73 16.97 0.47
N SER A 74 10.58 17.54 -0.38
CA SER A 74 10.89 16.99 -1.71
C SER A 74 11.52 15.59 -1.66
N SER A 75 12.22 15.22 -0.58
CA SER A 75 12.83 13.90 -0.42
C SER A 75 11.77 12.81 -0.18
N TYR A 76 10.74 13.10 0.63
CA TYR A 76 9.60 12.20 0.78
C TYR A 76 8.88 12.03 -0.56
N TRP A 77 8.49 13.14 -1.20
CA TRP A 77 7.76 13.12 -2.46
C TRP A 77 8.51 12.38 -3.56
N SER A 78 9.80 12.72 -3.79
CA SER A 78 10.60 12.06 -4.83
C SER A 78 10.88 10.60 -4.50
N GLY A 79 11.08 10.25 -3.23
CA GLY A 79 11.27 8.87 -2.80
C GLY A 79 10.05 7.98 -3.05
N ALA A 80 8.85 8.57 -3.02
CA ALA A 80 7.59 7.87 -3.28
C ALA A 80 7.22 7.81 -4.77
N THR A 81 7.63 8.81 -5.58
CA THR A 81 6.99 9.02 -6.89
C THR A 81 7.95 9.05 -8.08
N ALA A 82 9.25 9.32 -7.87
CA ALA A 82 10.18 9.59 -8.98
C ALA A 82 10.38 8.40 -9.93
N GLU A 83 10.34 7.16 -9.41
CA GLU A 83 10.49 5.97 -10.26
C GLU A 83 9.34 5.82 -11.27
N TYR A 84 8.16 6.34 -10.95
CA TYR A 84 6.98 6.33 -11.79
C TYR A 84 6.91 7.50 -12.78
N GLY A 85 7.92 8.37 -12.76
CA GLY A 85 8.02 9.51 -13.67
C GLY A 85 7.24 10.75 -13.24
N VAL A 86 6.75 10.79 -12.01
CA VAL A 86 6.06 11.96 -11.46
C VAL A 86 7.08 13.04 -11.11
N GLY A 87 6.78 14.28 -11.50
CA GLY A 87 7.66 15.43 -11.27
C GLY A 87 7.49 16.09 -9.90
N PRO A 88 8.20 17.19 -9.65
CA PRO A 88 8.14 17.92 -8.39
C PRO A 88 6.74 18.42 -8.06
N LEU A 89 6.32 18.23 -6.79
CA LEU A 89 5.05 18.70 -6.27
C LEU A 89 5.07 20.20 -5.97
N THR A 90 4.00 20.88 -6.34
CA THR A 90 3.74 22.27 -5.95
C THR A 90 2.30 22.42 -5.45
N SER A 91 1.96 23.56 -4.83
CA SER A 91 0.60 23.86 -4.41
C SER A 91 0.26 25.31 -4.70
N LEU A 92 -0.99 25.55 -5.10
CA LEU A 92 -1.59 26.86 -5.03
C LEU A 92 -1.99 27.21 -3.58
N PRO A 93 -2.24 28.50 -3.28
CA PRO A 93 -2.81 28.89 -2.01
C PRO A 93 -4.11 28.12 -1.71
N PRO A 94 -4.33 27.69 -0.46
CA PRO A 94 -5.54 26.98 -0.06
C PRO A 94 -6.82 27.76 -0.40
N GLN A 95 -7.84 27.05 -0.79
CA GLN A 95 -9.16 27.58 -1.15
C GLN A 95 -10.14 27.29 0.02
N HIS A 96 -10.37 28.28 0.88
CA HIS A 96 -11.39 28.18 1.95
C HIS A 96 -12.71 28.69 1.38
N VAL A 97 -13.61 27.76 1.00
CA VAL A 97 -14.91 28.16 0.44
C VAL A 97 -15.84 28.69 1.55
N ALA A 98 -16.62 29.70 1.22
CA ALA A 98 -17.52 30.36 2.17
C ALA A 98 -18.80 29.58 2.48
N GLU A 99 -19.02 28.45 1.82
CA GLU A 99 -20.14 27.54 2.06
C GLU A 99 -19.78 26.43 3.05
N ALA A 100 -20.77 25.99 3.81
CA ALA A 100 -20.65 24.81 4.63
C ALA A 100 -20.62 23.54 3.77
N ALA A 101 -19.89 22.53 4.24
CA ALA A 101 -19.92 21.22 3.59
C ALA A 101 -21.34 20.62 3.69
N PRO A 102 -21.81 19.91 2.65
CA PRO A 102 -23.07 19.18 2.71
C PRO A 102 -22.98 18.00 3.69
N GLY A 103 -24.05 17.71 4.41
CA GLY A 103 -24.11 16.55 5.32
C GLY A 103 -24.10 15.20 4.58
N ALA A 104 -24.53 15.18 3.32
CA ALA A 104 -24.42 14.03 2.43
C ALA A 104 -24.20 14.50 0.99
N ILE A 105 -23.33 13.80 0.26
CA ILE A 105 -23.00 14.13 -1.12
C ILE A 105 -22.56 12.88 -1.88
N THR A 106 -22.92 12.79 -3.16
CA THR A 106 -22.42 11.76 -4.06
C THR A 106 -21.22 12.26 -4.88
N ASP A 107 -20.41 11.35 -5.41
CA ASP A 107 -19.30 11.69 -6.28
C ASP A 107 -19.76 12.53 -7.51
N ALA A 108 -20.85 12.15 -8.14
CA ALA A 108 -21.42 12.94 -9.24
C ALA A 108 -21.74 14.39 -8.84
N GLN A 109 -22.28 14.59 -7.63
CA GLN A 109 -22.55 15.95 -7.11
C GLN A 109 -21.26 16.72 -6.79
N ILE A 110 -20.20 16.02 -6.37
CA ILE A 110 -18.86 16.62 -6.20
C ILE A 110 -18.32 17.11 -7.54
N GLN A 111 -18.40 16.30 -8.59
CA GLN A 111 -17.98 16.66 -9.94
C GLN A 111 -18.78 17.87 -10.48
N ASP A 112 -20.09 17.91 -10.28
CA ASP A 112 -20.96 19.03 -10.68
C ASP A 112 -20.59 20.32 -9.93
N TRP A 113 -20.39 20.23 -8.61
CA TRP A 113 -19.97 21.35 -7.77
C TRP A 113 -18.59 21.88 -8.20
N LEU A 114 -17.60 20.99 -8.37
CA LEU A 114 -16.26 21.36 -8.81
C LEU A 114 -16.28 22.01 -10.19
N THR A 115 -17.07 21.46 -11.13
CA THR A 115 -17.33 22.05 -12.47
C THR A 115 -17.86 23.47 -12.35
N SER A 116 -18.87 23.69 -11.52
CA SER A 116 -19.45 25.03 -11.30
C SER A 116 -18.42 26.03 -10.78
N LYS A 117 -17.58 25.63 -9.81
CA LYS A 117 -16.51 26.47 -9.26
C LYS A 117 -15.44 26.81 -10.29
N ILE A 118 -15.05 25.87 -11.13
CA ILE A 118 -14.08 26.10 -12.19
C ILE A 118 -14.66 27.01 -13.29
N LEU A 119 -15.89 26.77 -13.74
CA LEU A 119 -16.50 27.56 -14.79
C LEU A 119 -16.83 28.99 -14.36
N SER A 120 -17.16 29.22 -13.09
CA SER A 120 -17.36 30.56 -12.53
C SER A 120 -16.05 31.31 -12.31
N GLY A 121 -14.89 30.65 -12.41
CA GLY A 121 -13.60 31.27 -12.12
C GLY A 121 -13.25 31.34 -10.63
N ALA A 122 -14.05 30.74 -9.74
CA ALA A 122 -13.75 30.62 -8.33
C ALA A 122 -12.53 29.72 -8.08
N PHE A 123 -12.37 28.67 -8.88
CA PHE A 123 -11.19 27.82 -8.86
C PHE A 123 -10.41 27.95 -10.19
N PRO A 124 -9.08 27.69 -10.15
CA PRO A 124 -8.26 27.72 -11.35
C PRO A 124 -8.75 26.68 -12.38
N ARG A 125 -8.51 26.93 -13.66
CA ARG A 125 -8.84 25.99 -14.72
C ARG A 125 -7.87 24.80 -14.72
N PRO A 126 -8.34 23.57 -15.04
CA PRO A 126 -7.47 22.41 -15.20
C PRO A 126 -6.52 22.59 -16.39
N ASP A 127 -5.30 22.06 -16.26
CA ASP A 127 -4.26 22.07 -17.29
C ASP A 127 -3.55 20.72 -17.46
N GLY A 128 -4.10 19.68 -16.81
CA GLY A 128 -3.53 18.32 -16.82
C GLY A 128 -2.51 18.04 -15.70
N ASN A 129 -2.07 19.08 -14.96
CA ASN A 129 -1.21 18.94 -13.77
C ASN A 129 -1.90 19.40 -12.48
N LYS A 130 -3.05 20.04 -12.56
CA LYS A 130 -3.80 20.47 -11.37
C LYS A 130 -4.57 19.33 -10.76
N VAL A 131 -4.45 19.20 -9.43
CA VAL A 131 -5.18 18.25 -8.59
C VAL A 131 -6.03 19.01 -7.60
N TYR A 132 -7.34 18.89 -7.67
CA TYR A 132 -8.27 19.50 -6.74
C TYR A 132 -8.44 18.58 -5.54
N VAL A 133 -7.86 18.93 -4.38
CA VAL A 133 -7.87 18.10 -3.17
C VAL A 133 -8.94 18.64 -2.22
N ILE A 134 -10.05 17.92 -2.09
CA ILE A 134 -11.25 18.35 -1.37
C ILE A 134 -11.30 17.63 -0.02
N PHE A 135 -11.19 18.38 1.07
CA PHE A 135 -11.23 17.87 2.44
C PHE A 135 -12.62 18.09 3.03
N TYR A 136 -13.33 16.99 3.27
CA TYR A 136 -14.65 17.03 3.88
C TYR A 136 -14.55 16.95 5.41
N PRO A 137 -15.35 17.73 6.17
CA PRO A 137 -15.44 17.59 7.62
C PRO A 137 -16.16 16.30 8.01
N LYS A 138 -16.06 15.93 9.29
CA LYS A 138 -16.54 14.65 9.85
C LYS A 138 -18.03 14.38 9.63
N GLU A 139 -18.83 15.44 9.52
CA GLU A 139 -20.28 15.36 9.39
C GLU A 139 -20.74 15.07 7.95
N SER A 140 -19.84 15.01 6.99
CA SER A 140 -20.15 14.76 5.58
C SER A 140 -20.06 13.26 5.26
N ALA A 141 -21.18 12.67 4.88
CA ALA A 141 -21.22 11.33 4.29
C ALA A 141 -21.03 11.43 2.77
N ILE A 142 -19.97 10.84 2.25
CA ILE A 142 -19.63 10.86 0.83
C ILE A 142 -19.95 9.47 0.25
N THR A 143 -20.62 9.39 -0.89
CA THR A 143 -20.99 8.11 -1.52
C THR A 143 -20.49 8.05 -2.95
N ASN A 144 -19.82 6.94 -3.31
CA ASN A 144 -19.42 6.58 -4.66
C ASN A 144 -19.79 5.12 -4.95
N GLU A 145 -19.26 4.55 -6.04
CA GLU A 145 -19.54 3.16 -6.44
C GLU A 145 -19.00 2.13 -5.44
N ALA A 146 -17.95 2.44 -4.68
CA ALA A 146 -17.38 1.56 -3.65
C ALA A 146 -18.19 1.55 -2.35
N GLY A 147 -19.09 2.51 -2.15
CA GLY A 147 -19.92 2.61 -0.95
C GLY A 147 -19.96 4.00 -0.34
N THR A 148 -20.05 4.08 0.97
CA THR A 148 -20.10 5.33 1.73
C THR A 148 -18.83 5.51 2.55
N SER A 149 -18.30 6.74 2.60
CA SER A 149 -17.11 7.06 3.39
C SER A 149 -17.24 6.61 4.85
N CYS A 150 -16.15 6.12 5.41
CA CYS A 150 -16.04 5.68 6.80
C CYS A 150 -16.98 4.51 7.19
N GLN A 151 -17.46 3.74 6.23
CA GLN A 151 -18.34 2.58 6.44
C GLN A 151 -17.75 1.33 5.75
N GLU A 152 -18.30 0.16 6.05
CA GLU A 152 -17.97 -1.11 5.38
C GLU A 152 -19.25 -1.68 4.70
N PRO A 153 -19.25 -1.87 3.38
CA PRO A 153 -18.19 -1.48 2.43
C PRO A 153 -18.13 0.03 2.20
N GLY A 154 -16.95 0.54 1.91
CA GLY A 154 -16.74 1.97 1.67
C GLY A 154 -15.27 2.33 1.51
N PHE A 155 -14.94 3.57 1.84
CA PHE A 155 -13.60 4.14 1.65
C PHE A 155 -13.33 5.23 2.70
N ASN A 156 -12.07 5.61 2.86
CA ASN A 156 -11.67 6.78 3.67
C ASN A 156 -11.38 8.01 2.78
N ALA A 157 -10.74 7.77 1.64
CA ALA A 157 -10.47 8.74 0.60
C ALA A 157 -10.55 8.06 -0.77
N TYR A 158 -10.50 8.81 -1.84
CA TYR A 158 -10.34 8.31 -3.20
C TYR A 158 -9.88 9.44 -4.11
N HIS A 159 -9.28 9.08 -5.25
CA HIS A 159 -9.08 9.99 -6.36
C HIS A 159 -9.90 9.58 -7.58
N GLY A 160 -10.07 10.52 -8.50
CA GLY A 160 -10.85 10.28 -9.71
C GLY A 160 -10.58 11.31 -10.78
N ASP A 161 -11.16 11.05 -11.94
CA ASP A 161 -11.09 11.96 -13.07
C ASP A 161 -12.43 12.10 -13.79
N TYR A 162 -12.62 13.26 -14.42
CA TYR A 162 -13.70 13.48 -15.38
C TYR A 162 -13.27 14.50 -16.45
N VAL A 163 -14.08 14.64 -17.49
CA VAL A 163 -13.82 15.63 -18.55
C VAL A 163 -14.72 16.84 -18.34
N LEU A 164 -14.12 17.98 -18.00
CA LEU A 164 -14.80 19.28 -18.00
C LEU A 164 -15.03 19.74 -19.43
N VAL A 165 -16.28 19.93 -19.82
CA VAL A 165 -16.66 20.54 -21.12
C VAL A 165 -17.21 21.94 -20.86
N GLY A 166 -16.59 22.97 -21.44
CA GLY A 166 -17.04 24.34 -21.29
C GLY A 166 -16.27 25.34 -22.17
N ASN A 167 -16.92 26.40 -22.55
CA ASN A 167 -16.34 27.48 -23.36
C ASN A 167 -15.65 27.00 -24.66
N GLY A 168 -16.19 25.93 -25.28
CA GLY A 168 -15.67 25.39 -26.56
C GLY A 168 -14.40 24.52 -26.40
N SER A 169 -14.00 24.16 -25.17
CA SER A 169 -12.88 23.28 -24.91
C SER A 169 -13.27 22.15 -23.94
N ALA A 170 -12.57 21.02 -24.04
CA ALA A 170 -12.64 19.93 -23.11
C ALA A 170 -11.28 19.79 -22.40
N ALA A 171 -11.29 19.64 -21.09
CA ALA A 171 -10.08 19.47 -20.30
C ALA A 171 -10.28 18.38 -19.23
N PRO A 172 -9.30 17.49 -19.00
CA PRO A 172 -9.37 16.53 -17.93
C PRO A 172 -9.23 17.24 -16.58
N VAL A 173 -10.02 16.79 -15.61
CA VAL A 173 -9.98 17.21 -14.22
C VAL A 173 -9.58 16.00 -13.39
N SER A 174 -8.49 16.10 -12.66
CA SER A 174 -8.10 15.10 -11.67
C SER A 174 -8.38 15.66 -10.26
N TYR A 175 -9.01 14.87 -9.41
CA TYR A 175 -9.40 15.33 -8.07
C TYR A 175 -9.20 14.22 -7.03
N VAL A 176 -9.02 14.66 -5.80
CA VAL A 176 -8.91 13.83 -4.60
C VAL A 176 -10.01 14.24 -3.65
N VAL A 177 -10.68 13.27 -3.05
CA VAL A 177 -11.70 13.48 -2.03
C VAL A 177 -11.25 12.78 -0.75
N VAL A 178 -11.10 13.55 0.32
CA VAL A 178 -10.68 13.03 1.63
C VAL A 178 -11.83 13.16 2.61
N GLY A 179 -12.36 12.01 3.07
CA GLY A 179 -13.31 11.94 4.17
C GLY A 179 -12.60 12.08 5.52
N ARG A 180 -13.36 12.38 6.56
CA ARG A 180 -12.81 12.41 7.92
C ARG A 180 -13.30 11.23 8.73
N CYS A 181 -12.65 10.10 8.52
CA CYS A 181 -12.97 8.85 9.20
C CYS A 181 -12.35 8.81 10.61
N PRO A 182 -12.95 8.05 11.54
CA PRO A 182 -12.36 7.86 12.86
C PRO A 182 -11.01 7.14 12.75
N PRO A 183 -10.00 7.53 13.56
CA PRO A 183 -8.71 6.85 13.57
C PRO A 183 -8.86 5.37 13.93
N PRO A 184 -8.10 4.45 13.28
CA PRO A 184 -8.19 3.02 13.52
C PRO A 184 -7.58 2.60 14.87
N VAL A 185 -6.73 3.46 15.45
CA VAL A 185 -6.07 3.23 16.75
C VAL A 185 -6.18 4.46 17.64
N PRO A 186 -6.31 4.29 18.98
CA PRO A 186 -6.49 5.42 19.91
C PRO A 186 -5.33 6.42 19.94
N SER A 187 -4.16 6.06 19.48
CA SER A 187 -2.96 6.92 19.44
C SER A 187 -2.91 7.84 18.21
N ALA A 188 -3.71 7.58 17.19
CA ALA A 188 -3.80 8.41 16.00
C ALA A 188 -4.86 9.51 16.20
N THR A 189 -4.61 10.68 15.61
CA THR A 189 -5.52 11.84 15.62
C THR A 189 -6.38 11.87 14.34
N ASP A 190 -7.45 12.68 14.34
CA ASP A 190 -8.22 12.93 13.10
C ASP A 190 -7.32 13.50 11.99
N MET A 191 -6.30 14.31 12.35
CA MET A 191 -5.37 14.87 11.37
C MET A 191 -4.39 13.82 10.85
N ASP A 192 -4.00 12.81 11.65
CA ASP A 192 -3.20 11.69 11.19
C ASP A 192 -3.94 10.86 10.14
N MET A 193 -5.25 10.66 10.34
CA MET A 193 -6.09 10.01 9.32
C MET A 193 -6.18 10.84 8.05
N VAL A 194 -6.53 12.12 8.15
CA VAL A 194 -6.66 13.01 7.00
C VAL A 194 -5.35 13.08 6.21
N SER A 195 -4.21 13.23 6.88
CA SER A 195 -2.91 13.36 6.19
C SER A 195 -2.40 12.03 5.62
N GLY A 196 -2.64 10.92 6.32
CA GLY A 196 -2.32 9.59 5.84
C GLY A 196 -3.05 9.29 4.53
N GLU A 197 -4.38 9.40 4.54
CA GLU A 197 -5.24 9.17 3.38
C GLU A 197 -4.98 10.19 2.25
N ALA A 198 -4.80 11.47 2.59
CA ALA A 198 -4.49 12.48 1.59
C ALA A 198 -3.12 12.26 0.93
N SER A 199 -2.10 11.81 1.67
CA SER A 199 -0.80 11.50 1.08
C SER A 199 -0.85 10.30 0.14
N HIS A 200 -1.64 9.27 0.47
CA HIS A 200 -1.96 8.14 -0.38
C HIS A 200 -2.54 8.61 -1.72
N GLU A 201 -3.69 9.26 -1.68
CA GLU A 201 -4.43 9.67 -2.88
C GLU A 201 -3.70 10.73 -3.72
N ILE A 202 -2.94 11.64 -3.09
CA ILE A 202 -2.15 12.64 -3.82
C ILE A 202 -0.99 11.97 -4.57
N ILE A 203 -0.38 10.91 -4.03
CA ILE A 203 0.64 10.14 -4.72
C ILE A 203 0.00 9.36 -5.88
N GLU A 204 -1.12 8.70 -5.65
CA GLU A 204 -1.81 7.92 -6.68
C GLU A 204 -2.31 8.79 -7.82
N VAL A 205 -2.92 9.93 -7.55
CA VAL A 205 -3.30 10.85 -8.62
C VAL A 205 -2.08 11.39 -9.39
N GLY A 206 -0.90 11.42 -8.76
CA GLY A 206 0.36 11.73 -9.43
C GLY A 206 0.78 10.64 -10.40
N THR A 207 0.66 9.37 -10.01
CA THR A 207 1.05 8.19 -10.79
C THR A 207 -0.05 7.71 -11.73
N ASP A 208 -1.32 7.96 -11.40
CA ASP A 208 -2.51 7.65 -12.23
C ASP A 208 -3.56 8.77 -12.17
N PRO A 209 -3.34 9.91 -12.84
CA PRO A 209 -4.26 11.05 -12.81
C PRO A 209 -5.59 10.80 -13.51
N ARG A 210 -5.75 9.69 -14.20
CA ARG A 210 -6.95 9.39 -15.02
C ARG A 210 -7.36 7.93 -14.92
N PRO A 211 -7.68 7.44 -13.72
CA PRO A 211 -7.95 6.03 -13.48
C PRO A 211 -9.13 5.50 -14.31
N THR A 212 -10.12 6.37 -14.62
CA THR A 212 -11.29 5.99 -15.41
C THR A 212 -11.06 6.16 -16.90
N GLY A 213 -10.42 7.25 -17.33
CA GLY A 213 -10.34 7.61 -18.75
C GLY A 213 -9.12 7.02 -19.46
N ARG A 214 -7.95 7.06 -18.85
CA ARG A 214 -6.67 6.58 -19.41
C ARG A 214 -5.74 6.19 -18.26
N PRO A 215 -5.94 5.03 -17.64
CA PRO A 215 -5.15 4.62 -16.49
C PRO A 215 -3.67 4.50 -16.81
N ALA A 216 -2.81 4.88 -15.86
CA ALA A 216 -1.37 4.75 -15.94
C ALA A 216 -0.87 3.61 -15.03
N TYR A 217 -0.56 3.84 -13.77
CA TYR A 217 -0.10 2.81 -12.84
C TYR A 217 -1.26 2.29 -11.98
N ASN A 218 -2.18 1.55 -12.62
CA ASN A 218 -3.39 1.00 -12.03
C ASN A 218 -3.60 -0.47 -12.44
N GLN A 219 -2.52 -1.22 -12.44
CA GLN A 219 -2.56 -2.64 -12.73
C GLN A 219 -1.35 -3.33 -12.09
N ILE A 220 -1.57 -4.52 -11.58
CA ILE A 220 -0.50 -5.39 -11.13
C ILE A 220 -0.15 -6.39 -12.24
N ASP A 221 1.06 -6.96 -12.20
CA ASP A 221 1.42 -7.99 -13.16
C ASP A 221 0.48 -9.20 -13.07
N PRO A 222 0.27 -9.93 -14.19
CA PRO A 222 -0.76 -10.97 -14.26
C PRO A 222 -0.54 -12.15 -13.32
N ASP A 223 0.69 -12.39 -12.88
CA ASP A 223 1.01 -13.51 -11.99
C ASP A 223 0.59 -13.23 -10.54
N ASP A 224 0.47 -11.96 -10.16
CA ASP A 224 0.30 -11.51 -8.77
C ASP A 224 -1.04 -10.80 -8.48
N VAL A 225 -2.08 -11.12 -9.26
CA VAL A 225 -3.41 -10.48 -9.12
C VAL A 225 -4.00 -10.59 -7.72
N ALA A 226 -3.59 -11.59 -6.93
CA ALA A 226 -4.01 -11.73 -5.53
C ALA A 226 -3.79 -10.43 -4.70
N TRP A 227 -2.70 -9.70 -4.97
CA TRP A 227 -2.40 -8.45 -4.29
C TRP A 227 -3.43 -7.37 -4.60
N ALA A 228 -3.81 -7.22 -5.87
CA ALA A 228 -4.84 -6.27 -6.28
C ALA A 228 -6.24 -6.62 -5.75
N LEU A 229 -6.56 -7.91 -5.59
CA LEU A 229 -7.85 -8.36 -5.05
C LEU A 229 -8.06 -7.99 -3.58
N ILE A 230 -6.98 -7.76 -2.84
CA ILE A 230 -7.02 -7.49 -1.39
C ILE A 230 -6.86 -6.00 -1.12
N ALA A 231 -5.88 -5.38 -1.74
CA ALA A 231 -5.47 -4.02 -1.41
C ALA A 231 -5.92 -2.99 -2.47
N GLY A 232 -5.96 -3.38 -3.73
CA GLY A 232 -6.07 -2.51 -4.88
C GLY A 232 -4.81 -2.61 -5.76
N PRO A 233 -4.86 -2.11 -7.01
CA PRO A 233 -3.77 -2.29 -7.97
C PRO A 233 -2.78 -1.12 -8.02
N GLU A 234 -2.97 -0.07 -7.22
CA GLU A 234 -2.19 1.16 -7.27
C GLU A 234 -1.03 1.17 -6.28
N VAL A 235 -0.15 2.14 -6.43
CA VAL A 235 1.12 2.16 -5.67
C VAL A 235 0.93 2.41 -4.17
N GLY A 236 -0.08 3.15 -3.75
CA GLY A 236 -0.42 3.38 -2.36
C GLY A 236 -1.08 2.17 -1.72
N ASP A 237 -1.98 1.55 -2.48
CA ASP A 237 -2.78 0.39 -2.06
C ASP A 237 -1.93 -0.76 -1.54
N LEU A 238 -0.89 -1.15 -2.30
CA LEU A 238 -0.06 -2.32 -1.99
C LEU A 238 0.67 -2.21 -0.64
N CYS A 239 0.82 -1.00 -0.11
CA CYS A 239 1.40 -0.76 1.21
C CYS A 239 0.37 -0.47 2.30
N ALA A 240 -0.89 -0.17 1.95
CA ALA A 240 -1.91 0.26 2.92
C ALA A 240 -2.17 -0.76 4.04
N GLY A 241 -2.03 -2.06 3.74
CA GLY A 241 -2.19 -3.14 4.71
C GLY A 241 -1.01 -3.34 5.67
N VAL A 242 0.11 -2.64 5.50
CA VAL A 242 1.30 -2.76 6.35
C VAL A 242 1.30 -1.64 7.39
N PRO A 243 1.25 -1.95 8.71
CA PRO A 243 1.15 -0.93 9.76
C PRO A 243 2.25 0.13 9.71
N GLU A 244 3.48 -0.23 9.35
CA GLU A 244 4.61 0.69 9.22
C GLU A 244 4.57 1.54 7.95
N ALA A 245 3.62 1.31 7.05
CA ALA A 245 3.44 2.17 5.90
C ALA A 245 3.01 3.59 6.29
N PHE A 246 2.32 3.72 7.43
CA PHE A 246 1.96 5.03 7.99
C PHE A 246 2.97 5.47 9.04
N TYR A 247 3.67 6.57 8.79
CA TYR A 247 4.75 7.03 9.64
C TYR A 247 4.87 8.57 9.62
N ARG A 248 5.65 9.14 10.55
CA ARG A 248 5.97 10.58 10.60
C ARG A 248 7.42 10.78 10.18
N PRO A 249 7.70 11.15 8.92
CA PRO A 249 9.05 11.52 8.53
C PRO A 249 9.45 12.88 9.12
N THR A 250 10.74 13.17 9.16
CA THR A 250 11.24 14.49 9.55
C THR A 250 10.60 15.58 8.69
N GLY A 251 10.06 16.60 9.32
CA GLY A 251 9.38 17.72 8.65
C GLY A 251 7.87 17.57 8.51
N PHE A 252 7.29 16.48 9.08
CA PHE A 252 5.84 16.33 9.18
C PHE A 252 5.39 16.26 10.65
N ASP A 253 4.30 16.95 10.95
CA ASP A 253 3.64 16.88 12.26
C ASP A 253 2.64 15.74 12.34
N THR A 254 2.28 15.14 11.20
CA THR A 254 1.24 14.13 11.04
C THR A 254 1.74 12.91 10.28
N LEU A 255 0.97 11.83 10.26
CA LEU A 255 1.29 10.63 9.48
C LEU A 255 1.19 10.90 7.98
N VAL A 256 2.08 10.26 7.23
CA VAL A 256 2.00 10.12 5.77
C VAL A 256 2.23 8.66 5.41
N GLN A 257 1.79 8.25 4.24
CA GLN A 257 1.93 6.87 3.81
C GLN A 257 3.20 6.66 2.97
N ARG A 258 3.85 5.51 3.16
CA ARG A 258 4.80 4.93 2.21
C ARG A 258 4.04 4.24 1.09
N VAL A 259 4.63 4.18 -0.08
CA VAL A 259 4.02 3.56 -1.25
C VAL A 259 4.92 2.52 -1.87
N TRP A 260 4.36 1.66 -2.68
CA TRP A 260 5.09 0.60 -3.37
C TRP A 260 6.16 1.17 -4.31
N SER A 261 7.34 0.55 -4.29
CA SER A 261 8.43 0.77 -5.22
C SER A 261 8.72 -0.52 -5.97
N ASN A 262 8.53 -0.52 -7.27
CA ASN A 262 8.88 -1.64 -8.14
C ASN A 262 10.38 -1.93 -8.09
N ALA A 263 11.20 -0.89 -8.01
CA ALA A 263 12.65 -1.04 -7.94
C ALA A 263 13.10 -1.73 -6.65
N ALA A 264 12.52 -1.36 -5.50
CA ALA A 264 12.80 -2.00 -4.22
C ALA A 264 12.28 -3.45 -4.19
N ALA A 265 11.06 -3.69 -4.69
CA ALA A 265 10.50 -5.02 -4.83
C ALA A 265 11.37 -5.93 -5.70
N ALA A 266 11.81 -5.46 -6.87
CA ALA A 266 12.70 -6.21 -7.75
C ALA A 266 14.07 -6.51 -7.13
N ALA A 267 14.53 -5.68 -6.19
CA ALA A 267 15.76 -5.88 -5.44
C ALA A 267 15.56 -6.71 -4.15
N SER A 268 14.34 -7.16 -3.86
CA SER A 268 13.95 -7.87 -2.63
C SER A 268 14.20 -7.08 -1.36
N HIS A 269 14.17 -5.75 -1.45
CA HIS A 269 14.14 -4.82 -0.32
C HIS A 269 12.71 -4.49 0.10
N ASP A 270 12.55 -3.76 1.21
CA ASP A 270 11.24 -3.27 1.62
C ASP A 270 10.60 -2.45 0.49
N PRO A 271 9.49 -2.93 -0.09
CA PRO A 271 8.87 -2.23 -1.22
C PRO A 271 8.14 -0.96 -0.81
N CYS A 272 7.80 -0.79 0.48
CA CYS A 272 7.08 0.40 0.96
C CYS A 272 8.06 1.55 1.24
N GLN A 273 8.22 2.43 0.25
CA GLN A 273 9.16 3.54 0.23
C GLN A 273 8.46 4.91 0.43
N PRO A 274 9.18 5.98 0.82
CA PRO A 274 10.59 6.01 1.22
C PRO A 274 10.81 5.43 2.64
N GLN A 275 12.06 5.17 2.98
CA GLN A 275 12.46 4.70 4.31
C GLN A 275 11.84 3.36 4.72
N GLY A 276 11.93 2.37 3.84
CA GLY A 276 11.57 1.00 4.15
C GLY A 276 12.31 0.45 5.37
N ALA A 277 11.77 -0.59 6.00
CA ALA A 277 12.41 -1.28 7.12
C ALA A 277 13.71 -1.96 6.68
N SER A 278 14.71 -1.98 7.57
CA SER A 278 15.98 -2.67 7.32
C SER A 278 16.45 -3.35 8.60
N PRO A 279 16.79 -4.64 8.57
CA PRO A 279 16.66 -5.53 7.40
C PRO A 279 15.20 -5.80 7.04
N TYR A 280 14.89 -5.83 5.75
CA TYR A 280 13.60 -6.30 5.26
C TYR A 280 13.54 -7.82 5.31
N PHE A 281 12.42 -8.37 5.69
CA PHE A 281 12.17 -9.81 5.72
C PHE A 281 10.72 -10.08 5.28
N ASN A 282 10.48 -11.26 4.68
CA ASN A 282 9.14 -11.68 4.33
C ASN A 282 9.05 -13.21 4.21
N SER A 283 7.85 -13.73 3.95
CA SER A 283 7.54 -15.14 3.84
C SER A 283 6.65 -15.38 2.62
N ALA A 284 7.27 -15.80 1.53
CA ALA A 284 6.65 -15.91 0.21
C ALA A 284 6.01 -17.27 -0.01
N ALA A 285 4.71 -17.31 -0.32
CA ALA A 285 4.05 -18.54 -0.75
C ALA A 285 4.49 -18.94 -2.16
N VAL A 286 4.91 -20.18 -2.35
CA VAL A 286 5.18 -20.75 -3.67
C VAL A 286 3.86 -21.20 -4.29
N LEU A 287 3.43 -20.50 -5.34
CA LEU A 287 2.15 -20.70 -6.02
C LEU A 287 2.38 -21.41 -7.38
N PRO A 288 2.28 -22.75 -7.45
CA PRO A 288 2.73 -23.51 -8.61
C PRO A 288 1.73 -23.60 -9.75
N ASP A 289 0.45 -23.28 -9.50
CA ASP A 289 -0.61 -23.49 -10.49
C ASP A 289 -1.04 -22.17 -11.13
N MET A 290 -1.59 -22.26 -12.36
CA MET A 290 -2.32 -21.17 -12.99
C MET A 290 -3.80 -21.36 -12.72
N ILE A 291 -4.45 -20.38 -12.13
CA ILE A 291 -5.88 -20.39 -11.86
C ILE A 291 -6.59 -19.34 -12.71
N GLN A 292 -7.87 -19.56 -12.96
CA GLN A 292 -8.70 -18.63 -13.73
C GLN A 292 -9.65 -17.88 -12.79
N ILE A 293 -9.68 -16.57 -12.93
CA ILE A 293 -10.60 -15.68 -12.23
C ILE A 293 -11.24 -14.70 -13.23
N PRO A 294 -12.46 -14.23 -13.01
CA PRO A 294 -13.03 -13.17 -13.82
C PRO A 294 -12.39 -11.82 -13.51
N ASP A 295 -12.12 -11.01 -14.52
CA ASP A 295 -11.81 -9.59 -14.36
C ASP A 295 -13.10 -8.77 -14.08
N ALA A 296 -12.96 -7.46 -13.88
CA ALA A 296 -14.10 -6.57 -13.64
C ALA A 296 -15.17 -6.56 -14.76
N ARG A 297 -14.83 -7.04 -15.94
CA ARG A 297 -15.75 -7.19 -17.10
C ARG A 297 -16.33 -8.60 -17.21
N GLY A 298 -15.96 -9.51 -16.29
CA GLY A 298 -16.33 -10.90 -16.30
C GLY A 298 -15.53 -11.78 -17.29
N LEU A 299 -14.44 -11.25 -17.89
CA LEU A 299 -13.56 -12.02 -18.76
C LEU A 299 -12.58 -12.81 -17.91
N LEU A 300 -12.37 -14.09 -18.26
CA LEU A 300 -11.44 -14.94 -17.54
C LEU A 300 -9.99 -14.51 -17.81
N MET A 301 -9.26 -14.25 -16.76
CA MET A 301 -7.82 -14.04 -16.75
C MET A 301 -7.11 -15.16 -15.99
N GLN A 302 -5.84 -15.36 -16.27
CA GLN A 302 -5.01 -16.34 -15.57
C GLN A 302 -4.05 -15.62 -14.61
N THR A 303 -3.86 -16.22 -13.44
CA THR A 303 -2.93 -15.73 -12.43
C THR A 303 -2.33 -16.91 -11.65
N LYS A 304 -1.23 -16.71 -10.96
CA LYS A 304 -0.66 -17.74 -10.07
C LYS A 304 -1.53 -17.98 -8.84
N GLY A 305 -1.56 -19.22 -8.42
CA GLY A 305 -2.30 -19.67 -7.25
C GLY A 305 -2.03 -21.12 -6.91
N VAL A 306 -2.87 -21.67 -6.05
CA VAL A 306 -2.87 -23.08 -5.69
C VAL A 306 -4.27 -23.63 -5.92
N GLN A 307 -4.42 -24.64 -6.80
CA GLN A 307 -5.72 -25.25 -7.05
C GLN A 307 -6.04 -26.26 -5.95
N ILE A 308 -7.12 -26.03 -5.19
CA ILE A 308 -7.56 -26.89 -4.09
C ILE A 308 -9.09 -27.07 -4.18
N PRO A 309 -9.60 -28.24 -4.56
CA PRO A 309 -11.04 -28.50 -4.55
C PRO A 309 -11.64 -28.34 -3.15
N VAL A 310 -12.86 -27.82 -3.08
CA VAL A 310 -13.58 -27.66 -1.81
C VAL A 310 -13.64 -28.99 -1.05
N GLY A 311 -13.35 -28.94 0.24
CA GLY A 311 -13.24 -30.10 1.13
C GLY A 311 -11.87 -30.78 1.13
N SER A 312 -10.99 -30.43 0.20
CA SER A 312 -9.62 -30.95 0.10
C SER A 312 -8.61 -30.02 0.77
N GLU A 313 -7.40 -30.54 1.01
CA GLU A 313 -6.27 -29.76 1.51
C GLU A 313 -5.03 -30.02 0.64
N ARG A 314 -4.12 -29.04 0.64
CA ARG A 314 -2.83 -29.14 -0.06
C ARG A 314 -1.75 -28.44 0.75
N ASP A 315 -0.55 -29.00 0.68
CA ASP A 315 0.64 -28.43 1.29
C ASP A 315 1.23 -27.36 0.38
N VAL A 316 1.47 -26.18 0.92
CA VAL A 316 2.05 -25.03 0.23
C VAL A 316 3.40 -24.72 0.86
N GLU A 317 4.45 -24.67 0.08
CA GLU A 317 5.78 -24.25 0.52
C GLU A 317 5.79 -22.74 0.73
N ILE A 318 6.42 -22.29 1.82
CA ILE A 318 6.63 -20.89 2.15
C ILE A 318 8.14 -20.66 2.24
N ASP A 319 8.67 -19.85 1.33
CA ASP A 319 10.08 -19.47 1.28
C ASP A 319 10.30 -18.23 2.16
N LEU A 320 11.21 -18.32 3.13
CA LEU A 320 11.56 -17.23 4.02
C LEU A 320 12.82 -16.52 3.51
N TYR A 321 12.75 -15.21 3.40
CA TYR A 321 13.88 -14.42 2.92
C TYR A 321 14.00 -13.09 3.66
N SER A 322 15.23 -12.56 3.71
CA SER A 322 15.54 -11.20 4.17
C SER A 322 16.69 -10.61 3.35
N ASP A 323 16.72 -9.31 3.21
CA ASP A 323 17.76 -8.59 2.44
C ASP A 323 19.09 -8.46 3.19
N ALA A 324 19.09 -8.74 4.49
CA ALA A 324 20.28 -8.75 5.36
C ALA A 324 20.02 -9.63 6.60
N PRO A 325 21.03 -9.94 7.42
CA PRO A 325 20.84 -10.65 8.67
C PRO A 325 19.84 -9.97 9.60
N THR A 326 18.84 -10.72 10.08
CA THR A 326 17.84 -10.24 11.03
C THR A 326 18.29 -10.46 12.50
N SER A 327 17.62 -9.84 13.47
CA SER A 327 17.88 -10.01 14.91
C SER A 327 17.60 -11.42 15.42
N GLY A 328 16.87 -12.23 14.64
CA GLY A 328 16.48 -13.60 14.94
C GLY A 328 15.39 -14.10 13.99
N PRO A 329 14.86 -15.29 14.24
CA PRO A 329 13.76 -15.83 13.45
C PRO A 329 12.48 -15.01 13.67
N TRP A 330 11.69 -14.87 12.61
CA TRP A 330 10.37 -14.24 12.69
C TRP A 330 9.24 -15.26 12.74
N ILE A 331 8.11 -14.83 13.29
CA ILE A 331 6.89 -15.62 13.37
C ILE A 331 5.99 -15.26 12.18
N LEU A 332 5.35 -16.26 11.59
CA LEU A 332 4.40 -16.08 10.50
C LEU A 332 3.06 -16.74 10.79
N PHE A 333 2.02 -16.14 10.27
CA PHE A 333 0.62 -16.53 10.42
C PHE A 333 -0.11 -16.35 9.08
N ALA A 334 -0.92 -17.35 8.71
CA ALA A 334 -1.74 -17.27 7.51
C ALA A 334 -3.20 -16.95 7.85
N GLN A 335 -3.82 -16.06 7.08
CA GLN A 335 -5.18 -15.60 7.27
C GLN A 335 -5.98 -15.64 5.98
N ASP A 336 -7.20 -16.16 6.06
CA ASP A 336 -8.23 -16.03 5.01
C ASP A 336 -8.73 -14.58 4.95
N VAL A 337 -8.63 -13.99 3.78
CA VAL A 337 -9.11 -12.64 3.50
C VAL A 337 -10.12 -12.61 2.35
N SER A 338 -10.83 -13.72 2.15
CA SER A 338 -11.83 -13.88 1.09
C SER A 338 -13.04 -12.94 1.22
N ASN A 339 -13.19 -12.25 2.36
CA ASN A 339 -14.15 -11.16 2.49
C ASN A 339 -13.85 -10.01 1.52
N SER A 340 -12.59 -9.78 1.12
CA SER A 340 -12.21 -8.78 0.10
C SER A 340 -12.84 -9.08 -1.26
N VAL A 341 -13.18 -10.34 -1.52
CA VAL A 341 -13.86 -10.77 -2.76
C VAL A 341 -15.32 -11.17 -2.52
N GLY A 342 -15.91 -10.66 -1.45
CA GLY A 342 -17.35 -10.79 -1.15
C GLY A 342 -17.78 -12.08 -0.43
N ALA A 343 -16.83 -12.87 0.11
CA ALA A 343 -17.20 -14.00 0.95
C ALA A 343 -17.73 -13.53 2.32
N THR A 344 -18.84 -14.14 2.77
CA THR A 344 -19.48 -13.80 4.05
C THR A 344 -19.09 -14.76 5.19
N ALA A 345 -18.29 -15.78 4.88
CA ALA A 345 -17.75 -16.74 5.84
C ALA A 345 -16.35 -17.19 5.36
N ALA A 346 -15.56 -17.76 6.27
CA ALA A 346 -14.24 -18.28 5.95
C ALA A 346 -14.33 -19.36 4.84
N THR A 347 -13.50 -19.19 3.81
CA THR A 347 -13.37 -20.13 2.69
C THR A 347 -12.13 -21.01 2.80
N LEU A 348 -11.16 -20.59 3.63
CA LEU A 348 -9.89 -21.29 3.85
C LEU A 348 -9.62 -21.53 5.33
N SER A 349 -8.85 -22.57 5.63
CA SER A 349 -8.18 -22.74 6.93
C SER A 349 -6.74 -23.16 6.73
N PHE A 350 -5.88 -22.85 7.72
CA PHE A 350 -4.43 -22.96 7.62
C PHE A 350 -3.86 -23.69 8.82
N THR A 351 -2.87 -24.55 8.59
CA THR A 351 -2.13 -25.21 9.65
C THR A 351 -0.67 -25.40 9.23
N PHE A 352 0.27 -24.82 9.97
CA PHE A 352 1.69 -25.10 9.75
C PHE A 352 2.03 -26.53 10.15
N ARG A 353 2.88 -27.20 9.37
CA ARG A 353 3.29 -28.59 9.65
C ARG A 353 4.00 -28.72 11.01
N ASN A 354 4.81 -27.72 11.38
CA ASN A 354 5.51 -27.64 12.66
C ASN A 354 5.10 -26.33 13.35
N PRO A 355 3.93 -26.29 14.00
CA PRO A 355 3.42 -25.05 14.55
C PRO A 355 4.18 -24.60 15.80
N VAL A 356 4.32 -23.30 15.96
CA VAL A 356 4.81 -22.66 17.18
C VAL A 356 3.66 -21.87 17.85
N PRO A 357 3.79 -21.49 19.13
CA PRO A 357 2.80 -20.64 19.77
C PRO A 357 2.65 -19.30 19.05
N CYS A 358 1.43 -18.93 18.73
CA CYS A 358 1.14 -17.61 18.16
C CYS A 358 1.16 -16.51 19.22
N PRO A 359 1.52 -15.26 18.85
CA PRO A 359 1.24 -14.09 19.68
C PRO A 359 -0.23 -14.04 20.10
N ALA A 360 -0.52 -13.70 21.34
CA ALA A 360 -1.89 -13.65 21.86
C ALA A 360 -2.80 -12.68 21.07
N SER A 361 -2.22 -11.65 20.45
CA SER A 361 -2.93 -10.67 19.61
C SER A 361 -3.49 -11.25 18.30
N TRP A 362 -3.04 -12.44 17.87
CA TRP A 362 -3.46 -13.06 16.61
C TRP A 362 -4.66 -14.02 16.74
N GLY A 363 -5.25 -14.07 17.92
CA GLY A 363 -6.48 -14.82 18.20
C GLY A 363 -6.26 -16.26 18.63
N ALA A 364 -7.26 -16.82 19.29
CA ALA A 364 -7.25 -18.22 19.72
C ALA A 364 -7.46 -19.15 18.52
N GLY A 365 -6.66 -20.21 18.43
CA GLY A 365 -6.77 -21.23 17.38
C GLY A 365 -5.98 -20.93 16.11
N ALA A 366 -5.26 -19.81 16.05
CA ALA A 366 -4.30 -19.53 14.97
C ALA A 366 -3.16 -20.56 14.98
N SER A 367 -2.68 -20.95 13.79
CA SER A 367 -1.48 -21.77 13.60
C SER A 367 -0.35 -20.88 13.11
N CYS A 368 0.77 -20.84 13.82
CA CYS A 368 1.94 -20.04 13.48
C CYS A 368 3.12 -20.92 13.08
N GLY A 369 3.89 -20.42 12.13
CA GLY A 369 5.23 -20.91 11.80
C GLY A 369 6.30 -19.98 12.35
N GLN A 370 7.55 -20.44 12.36
CA GLN A 370 8.72 -19.63 12.72
C GLN A 370 9.92 -20.07 11.90
N GLY A 371 10.71 -19.11 11.43
CA GLY A 371 11.93 -19.36 10.69
C GLY A 371 12.69 -18.09 10.39
N GLN A 372 13.73 -18.20 9.56
CA GLN A 372 14.63 -17.12 9.18
C GLN A 372 15.05 -17.26 7.72
N ASN A 373 15.88 -16.35 7.23
CA ASN A 373 16.34 -16.35 5.85
C ASN A 373 16.85 -17.72 5.39
N GLY A 374 16.30 -18.20 4.27
CA GLY A 374 16.64 -19.51 3.67
C GLY A 374 15.84 -20.69 4.20
N ASP A 375 15.05 -20.53 5.27
CA ASP A 375 14.17 -21.60 5.73
C ASP A 375 12.98 -21.77 4.77
N LYS A 376 12.50 -23.02 4.69
CA LYS A 376 11.29 -23.40 3.94
C LYS A 376 10.29 -24.02 4.91
N LEU A 377 9.16 -23.39 5.06
CA LEU A 377 8.07 -23.92 5.87
C LEU A 377 6.97 -24.54 4.99
N HIS A 378 6.17 -25.38 5.60
CA HIS A 378 5.05 -26.03 4.94
C HIS A 378 3.75 -25.66 5.63
N LEU A 379 2.83 -25.10 4.83
CA LEU A 379 1.50 -24.67 5.25
C LEU A 379 0.45 -25.58 4.63
N SER A 380 -0.25 -26.39 5.42
CA SER A 380 -1.44 -27.08 4.95
C SER A 380 -2.57 -26.06 4.79
N VAL A 381 -3.07 -25.92 3.56
CA VAL A 381 -4.19 -25.05 3.20
C VAL A 381 -5.37 -25.91 2.82
N LYS A 382 -6.51 -25.75 3.53
CA LYS A 382 -7.75 -26.47 3.26
C LYS A 382 -8.80 -25.52 2.71
N ALA A 383 -9.41 -25.88 1.58
CA ALA A 383 -10.55 -25.17 1.03
C ALA A 383 -11.82 -25.65 1.73
N LEU A 384 -12.48 -24.75 2.46
CA LEU A 384 -13.69 -25.01 3.24
C LEU A 384 -14.96 -24.79 2.42
N ALA A 385 -14.98 -23.74 1.60
CA ALA A 385 -16.11 -23.32 0.79
C ALA A 385 -15.64 -22.66 -0.50
N LYS A 386 -16.55 -22.55 -1.47
CA LYS A 386 -16.30 -21.81 -2.71
C LYS A 386 -16.43 -20.30 -2.45
N SER A 387 -15.46 -19.53 -2.90
CA SER A 387 -15.53 -18.07 -2.91
C SER A 387 -16.44 -17.56 -4.04
N PRO A 388 -17.11 -16.40 -3.90
CA PRO A 388 -17.88 -15.78 -4.98
C PRO A 388 -17.07 -15.55 -6.27
N LEU A 389 -15.80 -15.21 -6.14
CA LEU A 389 -14.89 -15.04 -7.27
C LEU A 389 -14.44 -16.36 -7.91
N GLY A 390 -14.69 -17.52 -7.27
CA GLY A 390 -14.11 -18.81 -7.67
C GLY A 390 -12.65 -18.98 -7.26
N ALA A 391 -12.11 -18.05 -6.52
CA ALA A 391 -10.80 -18.09 -5.90
C ALA A 391 -10.81 -17.34 -4.57
N SER A 392 -10.02 -17.82 -3.61
CA SER A 392 -9.97 -17.34 -2.24
C SER A 392 -8.60 -16.73 -1.96
N PRO A 393 -8.47 -15.41 -1.78
CA PRO A 393 -7.22 -14.79 -1.40
C PRO A 393 -6.90 -15.05 0.08
N PHE A 394 -5.59 -15.08 0.38
CA PHE A 394 -5.08 -15.20 1.74
C PHE A 394 -3.82 -14.37 1.94
N TRP A 395 -3.56 -14.00 3.19
CA TRP A 395 -2.32 -13.36 3.62
C TRP A 395 -1.42 -14.32 4.39
N ILE A 396 -0.12 -14.10 4.24
CA ILE A 396 0.89 -14.55 5.20
C ILE A 396 1.46 -13.30 5.85
N LEU A 397 1.19 -13.13 7.12
CA LEU A 397 1.72 -12.03 7.94
C LEU A 397 2.99 -12.51 8.62
N SER A 398 4.10 -11.85 8.37
CA SER A 398 5.40 -12.07 9.02
C SER A 398 5.64 -10.98 10.08
N LYS A 399 6.14 -11.36 11.27
CA LYS A 399 6.41 -10.43 12.36
C LYS A 399 7.74 -10.72 13.02
N LEU A 400 8.58 -9.69 13.14
CA LEU A 400 9.79 -9.65 13.93
C LEU A 400 9.80 -8.37 14.79
N ASP A 401 9.83 -8.52 16.10
CA ASP A 401 9.70 -7.42 17.05
C ASP A 401 8.46 -6.56 16.78
N THR A 402 8.62 -5.31 16.36
CA THR A 402 7.55 -4.38 15.97
C THR A 402 7.32 -4.32 14.46
N HIS A 403 8.15 -4.99 13.67
CA HIS A 403 8.09 -4.94 12.21
C HIS A 403 7.20 -6.03 11.64
N TYR A 404 6.50 -5.69 10.58
CA TYR A 404 5.58 -6.57 9.87
C TYR A 404 5.87 -6.55 8.36
N ALA A 405 5.69 -7.70 7.74
CA ALA A 405 5.62 -7.83 6.29
C ALA A 405 4.45 -8.73 5.91
N VAL A 406 3.91 -8.52 4.73
CA VAL A 406 2.75 -9.26 4.22
C VAL A 406 3.12 -9.87 2.88
N TRP A 407 2.67 -11.11 2.67
CA TRP A 407 2.65 -11.76 1.37
C TRP A 407 1.24 -12.21 1.05
N THR A 408 0.82 -12.09 -0.19
CA THR A 408 -0.50 -12.54 -0.62
C THR A 408 -0.42 -13.80 -1.45
N GLY A 409 -1.44 -14.64 -1.34
CA GLY A 409 -1.60 -15.82 -2.16
C GLY A 409 -3.06 -16.02 -2.57
N LEU A 410 -3.29 -16.96 -3.49
CA LEU A 410 -4.61 -17.22 -4.05
C LEU A 410 -4.86 -18.73 -4.16
N VAL A 411 -6.03 -19.18 -3.71
CA VAL A 411 -6.50 -20.55 -3.83
C VAL A 411 -7.66 -20.60 -4.82
N GLY A 412 -7.51 -21.31 -5.95
CA GLY A 412 -8.60 -21.66 -6.85
C GLY A 412 -9.44 -22.79 -6.26
N ASN A 413 -10.78 -22.62 -6.17
CA ASN A 413 -11.66 -23.60 -5.54
C ASN A 413 -13.04 -23.70 -6.19
#